data_7f62281443ff36e45252bc1be19cc2c7
#
_entry.id   7f62281443ff36e45252bc1be19cc2c7
#
_cell.length_a   1.000
_cell.length_b   1.000
_cell.length_c   1.000
_cell.angle_alpha   90.00
_cell.angle_beta   90.00
_cell.angle_gamma   90.00
#
_symmetry.space_group_name_H-M   'P 1'
#
loop_
_entity.id
_entity.type
_entity.pdbx_description
1 polymer ?
#
loop_
_entity_poly.entity_id
_entity_poly.type
_entity_poly.pdbx_seq_one_letter_code
_entity_poly.pdbx_strand_id
1 'polypeptide(L)'
;MIDYDQQVLARAWDAATNPVLITERTGCIVWINNAFCRLSGYSKPELVGKTPHLLSSGRQSSTFYRDLWLTILAGLPWQGEMVERRKDGASCTVNQIITPVLDPHGVVTHFIAILHNFKVTDEERANMQQLAFHDALTGLPNRSLFLNLLNQAINHATKHQQPLALMFIDLDHFKSVNDTLGHACGDKLLVAVAERLGQSVRRSDVVARLSGDEFAILITCMEQVDQLEALANKLIAAIGEPFMIDAHRINTAISVGISLFPANGASVEDLLEQADGAMYLAKRAGGNACRFKRLSPDD
;
A
#
# COMPACT_ATOMS: atom_id res chain seq x y z
N MET A 1 36.44 12.75 -17.14
CA MET A 1 35.42 12.54 -18.19
C MET A 1 35.42 11.04 -18.45
N ILE A 2 34.35 10.33 -18.07
CA ILE A 2 34.24 8.87 -18.26
C ILE A 2 33.84 8.69 -19.73
N ASP A 3 34.78 8.26 -20.57
CA ASP A 3 34.51 7.90 -21.96
C ASP A 3 33.81 6.55 -21.98
N TYR A 4 32.45 6.59 -21.84
CA TYR A 4 31.69 5.37 -22.00
C TYR A 4 31.66 4.99 -23.48
N ASP A 5 32.19 3.83 -23.80
CA ASP A 5 32.08 3.23 -25.12
C ASP A 5 30.61 3.26 -25.58
N GLN A 6 30.36 3.92 -26.71
CA GLN A 6 29.01 4.04 -27.30
C GLN A 6 28.32 2.68 -27.46
N GLN A 7 29.13 1.62 -27.70
CA GLN A 7 28.63 0.25 -27.80
C GLN A 7 28.11 -0.29 -26.47
N VAL A 8 28.71 0.09 -25.33
CA VAL A 8 28.25 -0.32 -24.01
C VAL A 8 26.91 0.35 -23.69
N LEU A 9 26.77 1.63 -23.99
CA LEU A 9 25.51 2.37 -23.81
C LEU A 9 24.37 1.78 -24.67
N ALA A 10 24.66 1.50 -25.95
CA ALA A 10 23.65 0.89 -26.84
C ALA A 10 23.21 -0.50 -26.33
N ARG A 11 24.13 -1.33 -25.84
CA ARG A 11 23.82 -2.64 -25.25
C ARG A 11 23.04 -2.51 -23.95
N ALA A 12 23.35 -1.54 -23.09
CA ALA A 12 22.65 -1.30 -21.86
C ALA A 12 21.19 -0.90 -22.10
N TRP A 13 20.94 -0.04 -23.08
CA TRP A 13 19.59 0.34 -23.51
C TRP A 13 18.82 -0.83 -24.14
N ASP A 14 19.47 -1.67 -24.93
CA ASP A 14 18.84 -2.88 -25.49
C ASP A 14 18.52 -3.94 -24.43
N ALA A 15 19.31 -4.00 -23.35
CA ALA A 15 19.10 -4.91 -22.23
C ALA A 15 18.06 -4.39 -21.22
N ALA A 16 17.66 -3.13 -21.30
CA ALA A 16 16.66 -2.55 -20.40
C ALA A 16 15.35 -3.33 -20.46
N THR A 17 14.75 -3.58 -19.30
CA THR A 17 13.49 -4.34 -19.17
C THR A 17 12.29 -3.52 -19.62
N ASN A 18 12.32 -2.21 -19.43
CA ASN A 18 11.28 -1.31 -19.86
C ASN A 18 11.33 -1.09 -21.37
N PRO A 19 10.19 -1.13 -22.08
CA PRO A 19 10.12 -0.74 -23.48
C PRO A 19 10.52 0.73 -23.66
N VAL A 20 11.45 0.98 -24.56
CA VAL A 20 11.95 2.32 -24.90
C VAL A 20 11.90 2.52 -26.40
N LEU A 21 11.43 3.69 -26.80
CA LEU A 21 11.49 4.14 -28.18
C LEU A 21 12.04 5.58 -28.27
N ILE A 22 12.78 5.87 -29.31
CA ILE A 22 13.28 7.22 -29.62
C ILE A 22 12.74 7.62 -30.98
N THR A 23 12.21 8.85 -31.04
CA THR A 23 11.73 9.46 -32.29
C THR A 23 12.46 10.76 -32.57
N GLU A 24 12.54 11.13 -33.83
CA GLU A 24 12.82 12.51 -34.22
C GLU A 24 11.70 13.45 -33.80
N ARG A 25 11.93 14.75 -33.90
CA ARG A 25 10.92 15.79 -33.64
C ARG A 25 9.62 15.59 -34.45
N THR A 26 9.73 15.01 -35.62
CA THR A 26 8.59 14.70 -36.53
C THR A 26 7.73 13.54 -36.04
N GLY A 27 8.17 12.82 -35.01
CA GLY A 27 7.57 11.59 -34.53
C GLY A 27 8.02 10.33 -35.28
N CYS A 28 8.98 10.43 -36.22
CA CYS A 28 9.54 9.27 -36.91
C CYS A 28 10.43 8.47 -35.94
N ILE A 29 10.19 7.16 -35.81
CA ILE A 29 10.95 6.26 -34.93
C ILE A 29 12.34 6.03 -35.51
N VAL A 30 13.38 6.40 -34.76
CA VAL A 30 14.78 6.20 -35.13
C VAL A 30 15.41 5.03 -34.39
N TRP A 31 14.90 4.68 -33.22
CA TRP A 31 15.43 3.59 -32.43
C TRP A 31 14.41 3.03 -31.46
N ILE A 32 14.49 1.72 -31.21
CA ILE A 32 13.72 0.99 -30.18
C ILE A 32 14.57 -0.09 -29.55
N ASN A 33 14.27 -0.47 -28.30
CA ASN A 33 14.92 -1.59 -27.65
C ASN A 33 14.17 -2.91 -27.86
N ASN A 34 14.79 -4.02 -27.42
CA ASN A 34 14.20 -5.34 -27.53
C ASN A 34 12.92 -5.51 -26.69
N ALA A 35 12.81 -4.78 -25.55
CA ALA A 35 11.60 -4.81 -24.73
C ALA A 35 10.40 -4.19 -25.47
N PHE A 36 10.64 -3.14 -26.27
CA PHE A 36 9.58 -2.54 -27.10
C PHE A 36 9.09 -3.48 -28.21
N CYS A 37 10.01 -4.25 -28.81
CA CYS A 37 9.63 -5.29 -29.78
C CYS A 37 8.72 -6.36 -29.13
N ARG A 38 9.08 -6.82 -27.93
CA ARG A 38 8.25 -7.81 -27.19
C ARG A 38 6.87 -7.25 -26.82
N LEU A 39 6.81 -5.99 -26.40
CA LEU A 39 5.56 -5.34 -26.06
C LEU A 39 4.64 -5.18 -27.26
N SER A 40 5.17 -4.60 -28.35
CA SER A 40 4.39 -4.23 -29.53
C SER A 40 4.07 -5.41 -30.45
N GLY A 41 4.90 -6.46 -30.41
CA GLY A 41 4.85 -7.60 -31.33
C GLY A 41 5.45 -7.32 -32.71
N TYR A 42 6.01 -6.12 -32.94
CA TYR A 42 6.69 -5.74 -34.16
C TYR A 42 8.20 -5.90 -34.02
N SER A 43 8.87 -6.20 -35.11
CA SER A 43 10.34 -6.20 -35.19
C SER A 43 10.90 -4.78 -35.40
N LYS A 44 12.21 -4.58 -35.08
CA LYS A 44 12.89 -3.29 -35.31
C LYS A 44 12.75 -2.77 -36.75
N PRO A 45 12.96 -3.60 -37.81
CA PRO A 45 12.83 -3.13 -39.19
C PRO A 45 11.40 -2.72 -39.59
N GLU A 46 10.38 -3.24 -38.91
CA GLU A 46 8.99 -2.89 -39.18
C GLU A 46 8.58 -1.54 -38.57
N LEU A 47 9.27 -1.10 -37.49
CA LEU A 47 8.95 0.11 -36.73
C LEU A 47 9.86 1.30 -37.06
N VAL A 48 11.15 1.07 -37.26
CA VAL A 48 12.08 2.17 -37.60
C VAL A 48 11.66 2.80 -38.93
N GLY A 49 11.62 4.13 -38.95
CA GLY A 49 11.12 4.91 -40.07
C GLY A 49 9.59 5.08 -40.13
N LYS A 50 8.86 4.47 -39.23
CA LYS A 50 7.40 4.67 -39.05
C LYS A 50 7.12 5.63 -37.89
N THR A 51 5.87 5.99 -37.71
CA THR A 51 5.43 6.77 -36.53
C THR A 51 4.71 5.86 -35.52
N PRO A 52 4.72 6.19 -34.22
CA PRO A 52 3.99 5.44 -33.19
C PRO A 52 2.47 5.32 -33.46
N HIS A 53 1.94 6.11 -34.39
CA HIS A 53 0.55 6.00 -34.83
C HIS A 53 0.17 4.57 -35.30
N LEU A 54 1.14 3.78 -35.74
CA LEU A 54 0.96 2.37 -36.09
C LEU A 54 0.37 1.54 -34.91
N LEU A 55 0.68 1.95 -33.69
CA LEU A 55 0.21 1.30 -32.46
C LEU A 55 -1.10 1.90 -31.94
N SER A 56 -1.67 2.89 -32.61
CA SER A 56 -2.90 3.54 -32.16
C SER A 56 -4.06 2.55 -32.10
N SER A 57 -4.70 2.44 -30.93
CA SER A 57 -5.95 1.69 -30.76
C SER A 57 -7.20 2.43 -31.25
N GLY A 58 -7.09 3.73 -31.51
CA GLY A 58 -8.23 4.60 -31.82
C GLY A 58 -9.09 4.99 -30.59
N ARG A 59 -8.68 4.60 -29.36
CA ARG A 59 -9.46 4.89 -28.15
C ARG A 59 -9.19 6.26 -27.55
N GLN A 60 -8.04 6.87 -27.82
CA GLN A 60 -7.72 8.23 -27.38
C GLN A 60 -8.34 9.27 -28.34
N SER A 61 -8.84 10.36 -27.73
CA SER A 61 -9.43 11.47 -28.48
C SER A 61 -8.37 12.29 -29.23
N SER A 62 -8.78 13.04 -30.26
CA SER A 62 -7.90 14.00 -30.95
C SER A 62 -7.37 15.10 -30.01
N THR A 63 -8.16 15.50 -28.99
CA THR A 63 -7.74 16.45 -27.95
C THR A 63 -6.61 15.91 -27.11
N PHE A 64 -6.65 14.62 -26.71
CA PHE A 64 -5.60 13.94 -26.00
C PHE A 64 -4.25 14.03 -26.73
N TYR A 65 -4.22 13.67 -28.02
CA TYR A 65 -3.00 13.73 -28.81
C TYR A 65 -2.52 15.17 -29.03
N ARG A 66 -3.43 16.11 -29.20
CA ARG A 66 -3.07 17.53 -29.34
C ARG A 66 -2.38 18.03 -28.06
N ASP A 67 -2.91 17.75 -26.91
CA ASP A 67 -2.37 18.20 -25.62
C ASP A 67 -1.01 17.52 -25.33
N LEU A 68 -0.86 16.24 -25.68
CA LEU A 68 0.43 15.54 -25.64
C LEU A 68 1.47 16.26 -26.51
N TRP A 69 1.14 16.51 -27.80
CA TRP A 69 2.07 17.13 -28.73
C TRP A 69 2.42 18.57 -28.33
N LEU A 70 1.47 19.36 -27.86
CA LEU A 70 1.72 20.71 -27.36
C LEU A 70 2.70 20.69 -26.19
N THR A 71 2.56 19.76 -25.26
CA THR A 71 3.44 19.62 -24.08
C THR A 71 4.87 19.26 -24.49
N ILE A 72 5.05 18.21 -25.29
CA ILE A 72 6.41 17.75 -25.64
C ILE A 72 7.13 18.69 -26.61
N LEU A 73 6.42 19.34 -27.51
CA LEU A 73 7.00 20.35 -28.41
C LEU A 73 7.39 21.65 -27.69
N ALA A 74 6.75 21.95 -26.54
CA ALA A 74 7.15 23.03 -25.65
C ALA A 74 8.40 22.69 -24.80
N GLY A 75 9.00 21.51 -24.98
CA GLY A 75 10.18 21.08 -24.23
C GLY A 75 9.85 20.52 -22.84
N LEU A 76 8.58 20.26 -22.55
CA LEU A 76 8.14 19.72 -21.25
C LEU A 76 7.90 18.21 -21.36
N PRO A 77 8.25 17.42 -20.32
CA PRO A 77 7.93 16.01 -20.27
C PRO A 77 6.41 15.81 -20.17
N TRP A 78 5.90 14.79 -20.84
CA TRP A 78 4.52 14.36 -20.77
C TRP A 78 4.43 12.97 -20.14
N GLN A 79 3.43 12.74 -19.30
CA GLN A 79 3.14 11.44 -18.73
C GLN A 79 1.65 11.15 -18.80
N GLY A 80 1.29 9.93 -19.17
CA GLY A 80 -0.11 9.52 -19.22
C GLY A 80 -0.30 8.06 -19.60
N GLU A 81 -1.54 7.60 -19.43
CA GLU A 81 -1.98 6.28 -19.82
C GLU A 81 -2.48 6.30 -21.26
N MET A 82 -2.04 5.31 -22.05
CA MET A 82 -2.46 5.12 -23.41
C MET A 82 -2.90 3.67 -23.64
N VAL A 83 -3.94 3.50 -24.46
CA VAL A 83 -4.33 2.18 -24.94
C VAL A 83 -3.76 2.00 -26.35
N GLU A 84 -2.81 1.11 -26.47
CA GLU A 84 -2.17 0.80 -27.75
C GLU A 84 -2.69 -0.52 -28.32
N ARG A 85 -2.52 -0.73 -29.61
CA ARG A 85 -2.85 -1.95 -30.33
C ARG A 85 -1.59 -2.63 -30.80
N ARG A 86 -1.39 -3.84 -30.37
CA ARG A 86 -0.27 -4.70 -30.76
C ARG A 86 -0.44 -5.22 -32.19
N LYS A 87 0.62 -5.81 -32.76
CA LYS A 87 0.62 -6.44 -34.10
C LYS A 87 -0.41 -7.55 -34.23
N ASP A 88 -0.66 -8.31 -33.16
CA ASP A 88 -1.66 -9.39 -33.12
C ASP A 88 -3.12 -8.86 -32.99
N GLY A 89 -3.31 -7.55 -32.94
CA GLY A 89 -4.60 -6.89 -32.77
C GLY A 89 -5.06 -6.73 -31.34
N ALA A 90 -4.36 -7.32 -30.36
CA ALA A 90 -4.68 -7.17 -28.95
C ALA A 90 -4.44 -5.72 -28.47
N SER A 91 -5.36 -5.20 -27.67
CA SER A 91 -5.16 -3.91 -27.00
C SER A 91 -4.30 -4.10 -25.74
N CYS A 92 -3.36 -3.19 -25.48
CA CYS A 92 -2.62 -3.12 -24.25
C CYS A 92 -2.65 -1.71 -23.69
N THR A 93 -2.88 -1.59 -22.39
CA THR A 93 -2.78 -0.33 -21.68
C THR A 93 -1.34 -0.15 -21.21
N VAL A 94 -0.74 0.99 -21.55
CA VAL A 94 0.61 1.36 -21.15
C VAL A 94 0.58 2.71 -20.47
N ASN A 95 1.33 2.85 -19.38
CA ASN A 95 1.67 4.16 -18.85
C ASN A 95 3.00 4.56 -19.49
N GLN A 96 3.03 5.72 -20.13
CA GLN A 96 4.25 6.14 -20.81
C GLN A 96 4.67 7.53 -20.37
N ILE A 97 5.99 7.71 -20.28
CA ILE A 97 6.63 9.00 -20.06
C ILE A 97 7.37 9.35 -21.34
N ILE A 98 7.07 10.53 -21.90
CA ILE A 98 7.75 11.06 -23.07
C ILE A 98 8.57 12.26 -22.64
N THR A 99 9.88 12.18 -22.82
CA THR A 99 10.83 13.23 -22.47
C THR A 99 11.43 13.83 -23.73
N PRO A 100 11.30 15.15 -23.97
CA PRO A 100 11.96 15.81 -25.08
C PRO A 100 13.47 15.93 -24.86
N VAL A 101 14.24 15.72 -25.91
CA VAL A 101 15.70 15.94 -25.96
C VAL A 101 15.94 17.27 -26.65
N LEU A 102 16.62 18.16 -25.95
CA LEU A 102 16.92 19.50 -26.41
C LEU A 102 18.37 19.60 -26.93
N ASP A 103 18.59 20.40 -27.94
CA ASP A 103 19.93 20.80 -28.36
C ASP A 103 20.52 21.88 -27.42
N PRO A 104 21.80 22.28 -27.60
CA PRO A 104 22.40 23.35 -26.78
C PRO A 104 21.71 24.72 -26.89
N HIS A 105 20.85 24.91 -27.89
CA HIS A 105 20.08 26.15 -28.08
C HIS A 105 18.65 26.05 -27.50
N GLY A 106 18.32 24.92 -26.84
CA GLY A 106 17.00 24.72 -26.23
C GLY A 106 15.91 24.27 -27.22
N VAL A 107 16.29 23.86 -28.43
CA VAL A 107 15.36 23.37 -29.44
C VAL A 107 15.17 21.86 -29.30
N VAL A 108 13.91 21.41 -29.30
CA VAL A 108 13.58 19.97 -29.26
C VAL A 108 14.05 19.29 -30.56
N THR A 109 14.87 18.27 -30.43
CA THR A 109 15.39 17.47 -31.57
C THR A 109 14.79 16.08 -31.64
N HIS A 110 14.61 15.43 -30.48
CA HIS A 110 14.13 14.05 -30.37
C HIS A 110 13.17 13.93 -29.18
N PHE A 111 12.45 12.81 -29.13
CA PHE A 111 11.69 12.39 -27.95
C PHE A 111 12.12 10.99 -27.52
N ILE A 112 12.28 10.78 -26.22
CA ILE A 112 12.48 9.46 -25.61
C ILE A 112 11.17 9.09 -24.91
N ALA A 113 10.55 8.00 -25.35
CA ALA A 113 9.41 7.44 -24.68
C ALA A 113 9.79 6.16 -23.95
N ILE A 114 9.49 6.10 -22.65
CA ILE A 114 9.64 4.93 -21.79
C ILE A 114 8.25 4.45 -21.43
N LEU A 115 7.96 3.19 -21.76
CA LEU A 115 6.67 2.60 -21.50
C LEU A 115 6.77 1.65 -20.32
N HIS A 116 5.81 1.76 -19.42
CA HIS A 116 5.60 0.80 -18.36
C HIS A 116 4.39 -0.03 -18.72
N ASN A 117 4.58 -1.32 -19.00
CA ASN A 117 3.46 -2.22 -19.25
C ASN A 117 2.80 -2.56 -17.93
N PHE A 118 1.76 -1.85 -17.55
CA PHE A 118 0.83 -2.29 -16.53
C PHE A 118 -0.21 -3.24 -17.13
N LYS A 119 0.23 -4.43 -17.57
CA LYS A 119 -0.59 -5.59 -17.30
C LYS A 119 -0.29 -6.02 -15.86
N VAL A 120 -0.68 -5.21 -14.90
CA VAL A 120 -1.08 -5.75 -13.62
C VAL A 120 -2.37 -6.48 -13.95
N THR A 121 -2.34 -7.80 -14.01
CA THR A 121 -3.58 -8.61 -14.01
C THR A 121 -4.40 -8.13 -12.82
N ASP A 122 -5.73 -8.21 -12.89
CA ASP A 122 -6.56 -7.85 -11.72
C ASP A 122 -6.08 -8.60 -10.46
N GLU A 123 -5.51 -9.80 -10.62
CA GLU A 123 -4.84 -10.55 -9.56
C GLU A 123 -3.55 -9.89 -9.05
N GLU A 124 -2.67 -9.39 -9.92
CA GLU A 124 -1.44 -8.70 -9.49
C GLU A 124 -1.74 -7.33 -8.86
N ARG A 125 -2.78 -6.66 -9.33
CA ARG A 125 -3.28 -5.40 -8.73
C ARG A 125 -3.89 -5.66 -7.36
N ALA A 126 -4.66 -6.71 -7.21
CA ALA A 126 -5.19 -7.17 -5.94
C ALA A 126 -4.06 -7.60 -4.99
N ASN A 127 -3.06 -8.35 -5.48
CA ASN A 127 -1.88 -8.74 -4.71
C ASN A 127 -1.02 -7.53 -4.30
N MET A 128 -0.78 -6.57 -5.19
CA MET A 128 -0.05 -5.33 -4.85
C MET A 128 -0.82 -4.49 -3.82
N GLN A 129 -2.14 -4.36 -3.96
CA GLN A 129 -2.98 -3.69 -2.98
C GLN A 129 -2.97 -4.44 -1.64
N GLN A 130 -3.06 -5.76 -1.67
CA GLN A 130 -3.01 -6.59 -0.49
C GLN A 130 -1.66 -6.45 0.23
N LEU A 131 -0.54 -6.51 -0.47
CA LEU A 131 0.81 -6.33 0.09
C LEU A 131 1.04 -4.89 0.60
N ALA A 132 0.46 -3.87 -0.05
CA ALA A 132 0.61 -2.48 0.37
C ALA A 132 -0.22 -2.11 1.60
N PHE A 133 -1.39 -2.76 1.80
CA PHE A 133 -2.38 -2.36 2.80
C PHE A 133 -2.67 -3.42 3.85
N HIS A 134 -2.20 -4.65 3.68
CA HIS A 134 -2.41 -5.73 4.64
C HIS A 134 -1.09 -6.28 5.16
N ASP A 135 -1.12 -6.82 6.37
CA ASP A 135 -0.02 -7.57 6.96
C ASP A 135 0.11 -8.93 6.28
N ALA A 136 1.30 -9.24 5.76
CA ALA A 136 1.54 -10.44 4.95
C ALA A 136 1.36 -11.74 5.73
N LEU A 137 1.51 -11.72 7.06
CA LEU A 137 1.38 -12.90 7.90
C LEU A 137 -0.07 -13.18 8.28
N THR A 138 -0.79 -12.16 8.75
CA THR A 138 -2.13 -12.32 9.35
C THR A 138 -3.27 -11.98 8.40
N GLY A 139 -2.99 -11.31 7.28
CA GLY A 139 -4.00 -10.81 6.33
C GLY A 139 -4.83 -9.63 6.86
N LEU A 140 -4.61 -9.19 8.09
CA LEU A 140 -5.27 -8.02 8.65
C LEU A 140 -4.79 -6.72 7.98
N PRO A 141 -5.53 -5.63 8.04
CA PRO A 141 -5.03 -4.29 7.76
C PRO A 141 -3.68 -4.05 8.44
N ASN A 142 -2.69 -3.56 7.66
CA ASN A 142 -1.41 -3.18 8.22
C ASN A 142 -1.49 -1.76 8.84
N ARG A 143 -0.39 -1.29 9.42
CA ARG A 143 -0.29 0.05 10.03
C ARG A 143 -0.75 1.16 9.07
N SER A 144 -0.33 1.10 7.80
CA SER A 144 -0.64 2.13 6.81
C SER A 144 -2.14 2.22 6.52
N LEU A 145 -2.80 1.10 6.28
CA LEU A 145 -4.25 1.05 6.07
C LEU A 145 -5.00 1.47 7.33
N PHE A 146 -4.57 0.99 8.50
CA PHE A 146 -5.21 1.32 9.77
C PHE A 146 -5.20 2.82 10.06
N LEU A 147 -4.07 3.51 9.88
CA LEU A 147 -3.97 4.96 10.06
C LEU A 147 -4.90 5.73 9.11
N ASN A 148 -5.01 5.29 7.86
CA ASN A 148 -5.94 5.88 6.90
C ASN A 148 -7.40 5.71 7.33
N LEU A 149 -7.79 4.51 7.79
CA LEU A 149 -9.15 4.22 8.26
C LEU A 149 -9.47 5.00 9.54
N LEU A 150 -8.54 5.11 10.47
CA LEU A 150 -8.69 5.90 11.69
C LEU A 150 -8.90 7.38 11.37
N ASN A 151 -8.10 7.95 10.46
CA ASN A 151 -8.25 9.33 10.02
C ASN A 151 -9.61 9.59 9.35
N GLN A 152 -10.07 8.68 8.48
CA GLN A 152 -11.41 8.77 7.89
C GLN A 152 -12.51 8.68 8.94
N ALA A 153 -12.36 7.79 9.93
CA ALA A 153 -13.32 7.65 11.01
C ALA A 153 -13.39 8.90 11.90
N ILE A 154 -12.24 9.52 12.22
CA ILE A 154 -12.17 10.80 12.97
C ILE A 154 -12.90 11.90 12.20
N ASN A 155 -12.64 12.05 10.90
CA ASN A 155 -13.30 13.04 10.06
C ASN A 155 -14.82 12.85 10.02
N HIS A 156 -15.28 11.58 9.91
CA HIS A 156 -16.70 11.25 9.96
C HIS A 156 -17.29 11.53 11.33
N ALA A 157 -16.63 11.11 12.39
CA ALA A 157 -17.06 11.30 13.79
C ALA A 157 -17.17 12.80 14.14
N THR A 158 -16.23 13.62 13.71
CA THR A 158 -16.26 15.08 13.86
C THR A 158 -17.48 15.69 13.18
N LYS A 159 -17.75 15.30 11.93
CA LYS A 159 -18.88 15.83 11.13
C LYS A 159 -20.24 15.46 11.73
N HIS A 160 -20.36 14.25 12.28
CA HIS A 160 -21.62 13.70 12.79
C HIS A 160 -21.74 13.75 14.31
N GLN A 161 -20.73 14.33 15.00
CA GLN A 161 -20.66 14.39 16.47
C GLN A 161 -20.84 13.02 17.13
N GLN A 162 -20.25 11.99 16.53
CA GLN A 162 -20.31 10.62 17.01
C GLN A 162 -18.99 10.24 17.68
N PRO A 163 -19.02 9.57 18.83
CA PRO A 163 -17.79 9.06 19.45
C PRO A 163 -17.25 7.86 18.70
N LEU A 164 -15.92 7.69 18.74
CA LEU A 164 -15.25 6.46 18.37
C LEU A 164 -14.23 6.06 19.44
N ALA A 165 -13.81 4.81 19.42
CA ALA A 165 -12.77 4.32 20.31
C ALA A 165 -11.66 3.61 19.54
N LEU A 166 -10.45 3.73 20.06
CA LEU A 166 -9.26 2.99 19.63
C LEU A 166 -8.81 2.09 20.77
N MET A 167 -8.66 0.80 20.51
CA MET A 167 -7.96 -0.14 21.39
C MET A 167 -6.60 -0.45 20.81
N PHE A 168 -5.54 -0.26 21.60
CA PHE A 168 -4.20 -0.70 21.31
C PHE A 168 -3.91 -1.97 22.13
N ILE A 169 -3.43 -3.02 21.50
CA ILE A 169 -3.33 -4.36 22.07
C ILE A 169 -1.93 -4.90 21.83
N ASP A 170 -1.35 -5.52 22.83
CA ASP A 170 -0.06 -6.18 22.76
C ASP A 170 -0.13 -7.55 23.44
N LEU A 171 0.51 -8.56 22.83
CA LEU A 171 0.57 -9.90 23.40
C LEU A 171 1.59 -9.96 24.53
N ASP A 172 1.10 -10.32 25.72
CA ASP A 172 1.96 -10.50 26.87
C ASP A 172 2.87 -11.72 26.68
N HIS A 173 4.17 -11.53 26.95
CA HIS A 173 5.20 -12.59 26.89
C HIS A 173 5.41 -13.24 25.51
N PHE A 174 5.00 -12.64 24.40
CA PHE A 174 5.17 -13.20 23.05
C PHE A 174 6.63 -13.54 22.74
N LYS A 175 7.58 -12.71 23.17
CA LYS A 175 9.01 -13.01 23.03
C LYS A 175 9.39 -14.36 23.65
N SER A 176 8.85 -14.70 24.82
CA SER A 176 9.12 -15.99 25.46
C SER A 176 8.62 -17.18 24.65
N VAL A 177 7.51 -17.01 23.92
CA VAL A 177 7.01 -18.04 22.99
C VAL A 177 8.01 -18.25 21.85
N ASN A 178 8.50 -17.16 21.24
CA ASN A 178 9.51 -17.24 20.19
C ASN A 178 10.82 -17.87 20.67
N ASP A 179 11.28 -17.45 21.84
CA ASP A 179 12.55 -17.95 22.44
C ASP A 179 12.46 -19.44 22.78
N THR A 180 11.27 -19.95 23.15
CA THR A 180 11.08 -21.34 23.59
C THR A 180 10.67 -22.27 22.43
N LEU A 181 9.77 -21.83 21.53
CA LEU A 181 9.15 -22.67 20.52
C LEU A 181 9.56 -22.28 19.08
N GLY A 182 10.37 -21.24 18.93
CA GLY A 182 10.85 -20.72 17.65
C GLY A 182 9.87 -19.80 16.94
N HIS A 183 10.40 -18.97 16.04
CA HIS A 183 9.63 -17.94 15.31
C HIS A 183 8.48 -18.51 14.46
N ALA A 184 8.67 -19.71 13.87
CA ALA A 184 7.60 -20.34 13.08
C ALA A 184 6.35 -20.67 13.93
N CYS A 185 6.53 -21.03 15.20
CA CYS A 185 5.43 -21.25 16.13
C CYS A 185 4.80 -19.91 16.57
N GLY A 186 5.62 -18.89 16.80
CA GLY A 186 5.15 -17.53 17.07
C GLY A 186 4.35 -16.94 15.94
N ASP A 187 4.76 -17.14 14.69
CA ASP A 187 4.01 -16.68 13.50
C ASP A 187 2.62 -17.34 13.44
N LYS A 188 2.52 -18.64 13.67
CA LYS A 188 1.24 -19.34 13.72
C LYS A 188 0.37 -18.86 14.89
N LEU A 189 0.96 -18.53 16.03
CA LEU A 189 0.24 -17.92 17.15
C LEU A 189 -0.33 -16.56 16.77
N LEU A 190 0.44 -15.70 16.09
CA LEU A 190 -0.02 -14.39 15.63
C LEU A 190 -1.22 -14.52 14.66
N VAL A 191 -1.19 -15.49 13.76
CA VAL A 191 -2.33 -15.78 12.85
C VAL A 191 -3.56 -16.21 13.66
N ALA A 192 -3.40 -17.14 14.60
CA ALA A 192 -4.52 -17.60 15.43
C ALA A 192 -5.09 -16.50 16.34
N VAL A 193 -4.23 -15.60 16.86
CA VAL A 193 -4.66 -14.41 17.60
C VAL A 193 -5.45 -13.46 16.71
N ALA A 194 -4.97 -13.17 15.51
CA ALA A 194 -5.65 -12.32 14.54
C ALA A 194 -7.06 -12.82 14.21
N GLU A 195 -7.20 -14.13 13.95
CA GLU A 195 -8.49 -14.77 13.71
C GLU A 195 -9.43 -14.65 14.92
N ARG A 196 -8.93 -14.91 16.13
CA ARG A 196 -9.71 -14.88 17.37
C ARG A 196 -10.15 -13.45 17.73
N LEU A 197 -9.30 -12.45 17.51
CA LEU A 197 -9.65 -11.04 17.62
C LEU A 197 -10.77 -10.67 16.63
N GLY A 198 -10.61 -11.05 15.36
CA GLY A 198 -11.61 -10.78 14.32
C GLY A 198 -12.97 -11.41 14.59
N GLN A 199 -13.01 -12.62 15.15
CA GLN A 199 -14.26 -13.29 15.56
C GLN A 199 -14.92 -12.67 16.80
N SER A 200 -14.16 -11.92 17.59
CA SER A 200 -14.64 -11.34 18.85
C SER A 200 -15.25 -9.96 18.71
N VAL A 201 -15.04 -9.28 17.58
CA VAL A 201 -15.54 -7.94 17.27
C VAL A 201 -16.69 -7.98 16.26
N ARG A 202 -17.38 -6.86 16.07
CA ARG A 202 -18.44 -6.71 15.07
C ARG A 202 -17.83 -6.54 13.69
N ARG A 203 -18.62 -6.83 12.64
CA ARG A 203 -18.19 -6.64 11.24
C ARG A 203 -17.89 -5.18 10.86
N SER A 204 -18.45 -4.24 11.62
CA SER A 204 -18.20 -2.80 11.47
C SER A 204 -16.87 -2.35 12.08
N ASP A 205 -16.31 -3.12 12.98
CA ASP A 205 -15.06 -2.81 13.68
C ASP A 205 -13.87 -3.25 12.83
N VAL A 206 -12.77 -2.52 12.92
CA VAL A 206 -11.57 -2.82 12.15
C VAL A 206 -10.49 -3.36 13.09
N VAL A 207 -10.07 -4.59 12.86
CA VAL A 207 -8.88 -5.19 13.51
C VAL A 207 -7.70 -5.02 12.58
N ALA A 208 -6.56 -4.59 13.09
CA ALA A 208 -5.31 -4.41 12.36
C ALA A 208 -4.13 -4.98 13.14
N ARG A 209 -3.05 -5.33 12.42
CA ARG A 209 -1.75 -5.62 13.02
C ARG A 209 -0.81 -4.47 12.68
N LEU A 210 -0.26 -3.81 13.70
CA LEU A 210 0.56 -2.62 13.53
C LEU A 210 2.04 -2.95 13.37
N SER A 211 2.55 -3.86 14.18
CA SER A 211 3.91 -4.40 14.11
C SER A 211 4.07 -5.57 15.06
N GLY A 212 5.02 -6.47 14.82
CA GLY A 212 5.39 -7.53 15.77
C GLY A 212 4.19 -8.25 16.41
N ASP A 213 3.99 -8.05 17.69
CA ASP A 213 2.91 -8.56 18.55
C ASP A 213 1.83 -7.51 18.87
N GLU A 214 1.89 -6.34 18.20
CA GLU A 214 0.96 -5.23 18.41
C GLU A 214 -0.22 -5.27 17.45
N PHE A 215 -1.42 -5.21 17.99
CA PHE A 215 -2.67 -5.11 17.25
C PHE A 215 -3.43 -3.83 17.63
N ALA A 216 -4.34 -3.41 16.78
CA ALA A 216 -5.25 -2.31 17.08
C ALA A 216 -6.68 -2.65 16.63
N ILE A 217 -7.66 -2.10 17.35
CA ILE A 217 -9.06 -2.22 16.98
C ILE A 217 -9.69 -0.82 16.96
N LEU A 218 -10.27 -0.47 15.82
CA LEU A 218 -11.06 0.76 15.65
C LEU A 218 -12.55 0.43 15.78
N ILE A 219 -13.23 1.11 16.68
CA ILE A 219 -14.66 0.97 16.97
C ILE A 219 -15.37 2.26 16.60
N THR A 220 -16.21 2.21 15.55
CA THR A 220 -16.80 3.40 14.94
C THR A 220 -18.26 3.68 15.34
N CYS A 221 -18.95 2.69 15.90
CA CYS A 221 -20.35 2.82 16.31
C CYS A 221 -20.47 2.46 17.79
N MET A 222 -20.38 3.46 18.65
CA MET A 222 -20.39 3.29 20.09
C MET A 222 -21.55 4.09 20.71
N GLU A 223 -22.39 3.43 21.50
CA GLU A 223 -23.47 4.10 22.22
C GLU A 223 -23.08 4.44 23.67
N GLN A 224 -22.29 3.60 24.33
CA GLN A 224 -21.89 3.76 25.72
C GLN A 224 -20.47 3.25 25.97
N VAL A 225 -19.74 3.92 26.86
CA VAL A 225 -18.34 3.57 27.23
C VAL A 225 -18.25 2.20 27.92
N ASP A 226 -19.26 1.82 28.68
CA ASP A 226 -19.32 0.52 29.39
C ASP A 226 -19.26 -0.68 28.41
N GLN A 227 -19.74 -0.50 27.16
CA GLN A 227 -19.65 -1.52 26.13
C GLN A 227 -18.19 -1.80 25.72
N LEU A 228 -17.30 -0.81 25.81
CA LEU A 228 -15.88 -0.96 25.49
C LEU A 228 -15.16 -1.78 26.55
N GLU A 229 -15.46 -1.56 27.81
CA GLU A 229 -14.86 -2.37 28.89
C GLU A 229 -15.32 -3.82 28.78
N ALA A 230 -16.61 -4.04 28.51
CA ALA A 230 -17.14 -5.38 28.28
C ALA A 230 -16.50 -6.04 27.05
N LEU A 231 -16.27 -5.29 25.95
CA LEU A 231 -15.57 -5.79 24.77
C LEU A 231 -14.11 -6.12 25.08
N ALA A 232 -13.40 -5.23 25.78
CA ALA A 232 -12.00 -5.46 26.14
C ALA A 232 -11.86 -6.71 27.03
N ASN A 233 -12.74 -6.87 28.03
CA ASN A 233 -12.77 -8.06 28.89
C ASN A 233 -13.10 -9.33 28.09
N LYS A 234 -14.02 -9.26 27.12
CA LYS A 234 -14.31 -10.36 26.20
C LYS A 234 -13.08 -10.76 25.36
N LEU A 235 -12.33 -9.77 24.84
CA LEU A 235 -11.11 -10.00 24.07
C LEU A 235 -10.03 -10.65 24.95
N ILE A 236 -9.82 -10.13 26.17
CA ILE A 236 -8.87 -10.68 27.15
C ILE A 236 -9.22 -12.13 27.47
N ALA A 237 -10.48 -12.43 27.76
CA ALA A 237 -10.94 -13.78 28.02
C ALA A 237 -10.76 -14.69 26.81
N ALA A 238 -11.11 -14.22 25.62
CA ALA A 238 -10.96 -14.99 24.40
C ALA A 238 -9.50 -15.33 24.08
N ILE A 239 -8.58 -14.37 24.23
CA ILE A 239 -7.15 -14.62 23.99
C ILE A 239 -6.51 -15.43 25.12
N GLY A 240 -7.04 -15.35 26.34
CA GLY A 240 -6.62 -16.19 27.47
C GLY A 240 -6.95 -17.67 27.31
N GLU A 241 -7.87 -18.06 26.43
CA GLU A 241 -8.12 -19.45 26.11
C GLU A 241 -6.93 -20.05 25.34
N PRO A 242 -6.50 -21.27 25.69
CA PRO A 242 -5.32 -21.90 25.11
C PRO A 242 -5.38 -21.97 23.59
N PHE A 243 -4.23 -21.76 22.95
CA PHE A 243 -4.03 -21.99 21.52
C PHE A 243 -3.37 -23.36 21.32
N MET A 244 -3.93 -24.15 20.41
CA MET A 244 -3.33 -25.41 19.98
C MET A 244 -2.59 -25.17 18.68
N ILE A 245 -1.27 -25.02 18.73
CA ILE A 245 -0.41 -24.78 17.59
C ILE A 245 0.49 -25.99 17.40
N ASP A 246 0.29 -26.71 16.31
CA ASP A 246 0.92 -28.03 16.06
C ASP A 246 0.69 -28.97 17.28
N ALA A 247 1.75 -29.43 17.94
CA ALA A 247 1.66 -30.28 19.13
C ALA A 247 1.72 -29.50 20.46
N HIS A 248 1.76 -28.15 20.41
CA HIS A 248 1.96 -27.31 21.57
C HIS A 248 0.66 -26.65 22.03
N ARG A 249 0.41 -26.70 23.33
CA ARG A 249 -0.63 -25.90 23.99
C ARG A 249 0.02 -24.63 24.52
N ILE A 250 -0.32 -23.48 23.90
CA ILE A 250 0.23 -22.17 24.22
C ILE A 250 -0.81 -21.37 24.99
N ASN A 251 -0.42 -20.88 26.19
CA ASN A 251 -1.19 -19.93 26.94
C ASN A 251 -0.54 -18.55 26.75
N THR A 252 -1.32 -17.57 26.34
CA THR A 252 -0.89 -16.18 26.21
C THR A 252 -1.99 -15.26 26.76
N ALA A 253 -1.66 -14.00 26.90
CA ALA A 253 -2.59 -12.98 27.36
C ALA A 253 -2.39 -11.71 26.54
N ILE A 254 -3.24 -10.73 26.73
CA ILE A 254 -3.12 -9.41 26.09
C ILE A 254 -3.27 -8.29 27.11
N SER A 255 -2.50 -7.25 26.88
CA SER A 255 -2.66 -5.95 27.53
C SER A 255 -3.36 -4.99 26.56
N VAL A 256 -4.41 -4.32 27.01
CA VAL A 256 -5.26 -3.47 26.18
C VAL A 256 -5.29 -2.05 26.73
N GLY A 257 -4.96 -1.08 25.89
CA GLY A 257 -5.12 0.33 26.17
C GLY A 257 -6.24 0.93 25.32
N ILE A 258 -7.07 1.77 25.91
CA ILE A 258 -8.26 2.33 25.26
C ILE A 258 -8.19 3.85 25.31
N SER A 259 -8.35 4.48 24.14
CA SER A 259 -8.56 5.92 23.97
C SER A 259 -9.89 6.21 23.28
N LEU A 260 -10.47 7.37 23.58
CA LEU A 260 -11.78 7.81 23.12
C LEU A 260 -11.67 9.13 22.34
N PHE A 261 -12.29 9.18 21.18
CA PHE A 261 -12.49 10.44 20.46
C PHE A 261 -13.87 11.04 20.83
N PRO A 262 -13.96 12.34 21.05
CA PRO A 262 -12.88 13.35 21.10
C PRO A 262 -12.20 13.48 22.48
N ALA A 263 -12.63 12.75 23.49
CA ALA A 263 -12.27 12.94 24.89
C ALA A 263 -10.76 12.81 25.20
N ASN A 264 -10.02 11.94 24.46
CA ASN A 264 -8.59 11.73 24.66
C ASN A 264 -7.73 12.29 23.55
N GLY A 265 -8.27 13.10 22.65
CA GLY A 265 -7.56 13.74 21.55
C GLY A 265 -8.41 13.92 20.32
N ALA A 266 -7.95 14.81 19.43
CA ALA A 266 -8.64 15.16 18.19
C ALA A 266 -7.92 14.67 16.93
N SER A 267 -6.71 14.16 17.05
CA SER A 267 -5.88 13.66 15.95
C SER A 267 -5.65 12.14 16.04
N VAL A 268 -5.17 11.57 14.94
CA VAL A 268 -4.74 10.17 14.88
C VAL A 268 -3.60 9.92 15.88
N GLU A 269 -2.65 10.84 15.91
CA GLU A 269 -1.47 10.80 16.75
C GLU A 269 -1.83 10.81 18.23
N ASP A 270 -2.73 11.72 18.63
CA ASP A 270 -3.19 11.80 20.02
C ASP A 270 -3.82 10.48 20.46
N LEU A 271 -4.77 9.95 19.68
CA LEU A 271 -5.49 8.72 20.05
C LEU A 271 -4.55 7.52 20.17
N LEU A 272 -3.57 7.40 19.26
CA LEU A 272 -2.58 6.33 19.32
C LEU A 272 -1.69 6.46 20.55
N GLU A 273 -1.18 7.65 20.83
CA GLU A 273 -0.32 7.89 22.00
C GLU A 273 -1.06 7.59 23.31
N GLN A 274 -2.32 8.04 23.40
CA GLN A 274 -3.11 7.80 24.60
C GLN A 274 -3.46 6.32 24.82
N ALA A 275 -3.81 5.60 23.72
CA ALA A 275 -4.10 4.18 23.78
C ALA A 275 -2.83 3.36 24.13
N ASP A 276 -1.69 3.66 23.48
CA ASP A 276 -0.40 3.03 23.78
C ASP A 276 0.02 3.26 25.23
N GLY A 277 -0.04 4.50 25.72
CA GLY A 277 0.25 4.84 27.11
C GLY A 277 -0.64 4.06 28.10
N ALA A 278 -1.94 3.91 27.81
CA ALA A 278 -2.85 3.13 28.64
C ALA A 278 -2.52 1.62 28.59
N MET A 279 -2.18 1.07 27.45
CA MET A 279 -1.74 -0.31 27.28
C MET A 279 -0.45 -0.59 28.05
N TYR A 280 0.52 0.34 27.99
CA TYR A 280 1.74 0.21 28.76
C TYR A 280 1.49 0.18 30.27
N LEU A 281 0.53 0.96 30.78
CA LEU A 281 0.11 0.90 32.18
C LEU A 281 -0.54 -0.45 32.53
N ALA A 282 -1.32 -1.05 31.62
CA ALA A 282 -1.87 -2.38 31.81
C ALA A 282 -0.75 -3.44 31.92
N LYS A 283 0.24 -3.39 31.05
CA LYS A 283 1.43 -4.25 31.11
C LYS A 283 2.21 -4.11 32.42
N ARG A 284 2.46 -2.89 32.87
CA ARG A 284 3.18 -2.64 34.14
C ARG A 284 2.42 -3.12 35.38
N ALA A 285 1.09 -3.19 35.29
CA ALA A 285 0.27 -3.70 36.38
C ALA A 285 0.20 -5.24 36.45
N GLY A 286 0.96 -5.95 35.58
CA GLY A 286 1.02 -7.41 35.56
C GLY A 286 0.46 -8.02 34.26
N GLY A 287 0.02 -7.22 33.29
CA GLY A 287 -0.57 -7.69 32.04
C GLY A 287 -1.99 -8.26 32.19
N ASN A 288 -2.48 -8.92 31.13
CA ASN A 288 -3.80 -9.55 31.10
C ASN A 288 -4.93 -8.64 31.58
N ALA A 289 -4.93 -7.38 31.14
CA ALA A 289 -5.80 -6.35 31.65
C ALA A 289 -6.08 -5.26 30.59
N CYS A 290 -7.18 -4.55 30.77
CA CYS A 290 -7.44 -3.31 30.03
C CYS A 290 -7.26 -2.07 30.91
N ARG A 291 -6.91 -0.96 30.29
CA ARG A 291 -6.88 0.35 30.91
C ARG A 291 -7.46 1.38 29.93
N PHE A 292 -8.25 2.29 30.48
CA PHE A 292 -8.67 3.50 29.78
C PHE A 292 -7.68 4.60 30.07
N LYS A 293 -7.45 5.46 29.08
CA LYS A 293 -6.85 6.74 29.36
C LYS A 293 -7.81 7.53 30.24
N ARG A 294 -7.42 7.81 31.48
CA ARG A 294 -8.20 8.68 32.36
C ARG A 294 -8.22 10.10 31.81
N LEU A 295 -9.40 10.71 31.76
CA LEU A 295 -9.51 12.15 31.65
C LEU A 295 -8.88 12.75 32.89
N SER A 296 -7.95 13.67 32.73
CA SER A 296 -7.46 14.45 33.87
C SER A 296 -8.65 15.25 34.44
N PRO A 297 -8.81 15.33 35.77
CA PRO A 297 -9.93 16.09 36.36
C PRO A 297 -9.89 17.61 36.07
N ASP A 298 -8.82 18.08 35.41
CA ASP A 298 -8.52 19.50 35.15
C ASP A 298 -8.55 19.89 33.66
N ASP A 299 -9.09 19.04 32.72
CA ASP A 299 -9.28 19.38 31.31
C ASP A 299 -10.75 19.68 30.97
#